data_cb73e32f3b24769d3bf07b646c9b389d
#
_entry.id   cb73e32f3b24769d3bf07b646c9b389d
#
_cell.length_a   1.000
_cell.length_b   1.000
_cell.length_c   1.000
_cell.angle_alpha   90.00
_cell.angle_beta   90.00
_cell.angle_gamma   90.00
#
_symmetry.space_group_name_H-M   'P 1'
#
loop_
_entity.id
_entity.type
_entity.pdbx_description
1 polymer ?
#
loop_
_entity_poly.entity_id
_entity_poly.type
_entity_poly.pdbx_seq_one_letter_code
_entity_poly.pdbx_strand_id
1 'polypeptide(L)'
;MNKKTVRDIDVKGKKVLVRCDFNVPLDENKNITDNRRIVGALPTIKYLLDDDCKVILCSHLGRPKGQVNKDFSLEPVAKELSKLLGKEVKLANDIIGKSAKELTANMKDGEIVLLENVRFDSREEANDAEFAKELASLAEIYVNDAFGTAHRAHASTAGVASYLPAVAGFLMEKELNFLGTTLENPERPFVAILGGKKVSDKIGVIDSLLEKVDTLMIGGGMAYTFFKSMGYNVGNSICELDKLDLAKSLMEKAKAKGVKLMLPVDTKVGKEFKEDTESKTVKYTEIPDGWEGFDIGAETIKMYQDELSKAKTVIWNGPLGLFEFDQFAIGTNAIAEYLGNLEDVTTVIGGGYSAAAIEKLGIGDKFTHISTGGGASLEFLEGKKLPGVECLLDK
;
A
#
# COMPACT_ATOMS: atom_id res chain seq x y z
N MET A 1 1.88 15.20 8.37
CA MET A 1 2.35 14.55 9.60
C MET A 1 3.82 14.92 9.84
N ASN A 2 4.17 15.45 11.02
CA ASN A 2 5.48 16.09 11.23
C ASN A 2 6.46 15.18 12.00
N LYS A 3 6.94 14.13 11.35
CA LYS A 3 7.88 13.16 11.93
C LYS A 3 9.32 13.49 11.55
N LYS A 4 10.27 13.27 12.47
CA LYS A 4 11.70 13.37 12.18
C LYS A 4 12.11 12.31 11.16
N THR A 5 13.04 12.68 10.31
CA THR A 5 13.65 11.79 9.30
C THR A 5 15.13 11.57 9.59
N VAL A 6 15.76 10.75 8.78
CA VAL A 6 17.22 10.53 8.86
C VAL A 6 18.05 11.82 8.74
N ARG A 7 17.48 12.89 8.14
CA ARG A 7 18.13 14.20 8.05
C ARG A 7 18.10 15.00 9.36
N ASP A 8 17.17 14.67 10.25
CA ASP A 8 16.89 15.44 11.46
C ASP A 8 17.66 14.93 12.69
N ILE A 9 18.53 13.96 12.51
CA ILE A 9 19.30 13.31 13.57
C ILE A 9 20.75 13.07 13.10
N ASP A 10 21.70 13.15 14.01
CA ASP A 10 23.10 12.83 13.71
C ASP A 10 23.29 11.31 13.60
N VAL A 11 23.56 10.85 12.39
CA VAL A 11 23.77 9.42 12.06
C VAL A 11 25.22 9.08 11.77
N LYS A 12 26.09 10.08 11.59
CA LYS A 12 27.47 9.90 11.09
C LYS A 12 28.25 8.88 11.90
N GLY A 13 28.74 7.86 11.21
CA GLY A 13 29.58 6.80 11.78
C GLY A 13 28.88 5.88 12.76
N LYS A 14 27.57 6.02 12.96
CA LYS A 14 26.80 5.23 13.91
C LYS A 14 26.29 3.92 13.31
N LYS A 15 25.99 2.97 14.20
CA LYS A 15 25.24 1.75 13.85
C LYS A 15 23.75 2.09 13.74
N VAL A 16 23.20 1.92 12.55
CA VAL A 16 21.81 2.26 12.26
C VAL A 16 21.04 1.01 11.85
N LEU A 17 20.02 0.67 12.62
CA LEU A 17 19.07 -0.39 12.26
C LEU A 17 17.97 0.19 11.38
N VAL A 18 17.89 -0.29 10.14
CA VAL A 18 16.88 0.14 9.16
C VAL A 18 15.87 -0.98 8.94
N ARG A 19 14.61 -0.73 9.28
CA ARG A 19 13.52 -1.64 8.93
C ARG A 19 13.04 -1.34 7.51
N CYS A 20 13.27 -2.28 6.62
CA CYS A 20 12.87 -2.22 5.22
C CYS A 20 11.69 -3.16 4.94
N ASP A 21 11.06 -2.99 3.80
CA ASP A 21 10.11 -3.94 3.25
C ASP A 21 10.72 -4.63 2.02
N PHE A 22 11.35 -5.76 2.28
CA PHE A 22 11.94 -6.64 1.27
C PHE A 22 11.08 -7.88 0.99
N ASN A 23 9.79 -7.79 1.28
CA ASN A 23 8.84 -8.85 0.97
C ASN A 23 8.54 -8.88 -0.53
N VAL A 24 9.52 -9.33 -1.29
CA VAL A 24 9.49 -9.41 -2.74
C VAL A 24 8.96 -10.76 -3.23
N PRO A 25 8.31 -10.81 -4.40
CA PRO A 25 7.90 -12.07 -5.00
C PRO A 25 9.10 -12.86 -5.53
N LEU A 26 9.09 -14.15 -5.29
CA LEU A 26 10.10 -15.10 -5.77
C LEU A 26 9.45 -16.12 -6.71
N ASP A 27 10.20 -16.55 -7.74
CA ASP A 27 9.81 -17.68 -8.58
C ASP A 27 10.12 -19.03 -7.89
N GLU A 28 9.85 -20.14 -8.60
CA GLU A 28 10.11 -21.49 -8.09
C GLU A 28 11.59 -21.75 -7.81
N ASN A 29 12.48 -21.03 -8.50
CA ASN A 29 13.93 -21.12 -8.34
C ASN A 29 14.50 -20.08 -7.33
N LYS A 30 13.63 -19.41 -6.57
CA LYS A 30 13.99 -18.35 -5.60
C LYS A 30 14.60 -17.11 -6.25
N ASN A 31 14.37 -16.88 -7.53
CA ASN A 31 14.75 -15.62 -8.17
C ASN A 31 13.70 -14.54 -7.88
N ILE A 32 14.17 -13.33 -7.65
CA ILE A 32 13.29 -12.17 -7.46
C ILE A 32 12.66 -11.80 -8.81
N THR A 33 11.34 -11.81 -8.87
CA THR A 33 10.58 -11.45 -10.08
C THR A 33 10.22 -9.98 -10.15
N ASP A 34 10.27 -9.28 -9.01
CA ASP A 34 10.02 -7.85 -8.90
C ASP A 34 10.85 -7.26 -7.74
N ASN A 35 11.81 -6.39 -8.06
CA ASN A 35 12.72 -5.80 -7.09
C ASN A 35 12.38 -4.38 -6.66
N ARG A 36 11.20 -3.85 -7.01
CA ARG A 36 10.85 -2.44 -6.74
C ARG A 36 10.90 -2.05 -5.28
N ARG A 37 10.54 -2.95 -4.37
CA ARG A 37 10.64 -2.71 -2.93
C ARG A 37 12.07 -2.56 -2.46
N ILE A 38 12.98 -3.33 -3.04
CA ILE A 38 14.41 -3.22 -2.75
C ILE A 38 14.95 -1.89 -3.29
N VAL A 39 14.63 -1.56 -4.53
CA VAL A 39 15.00 -0.29 -5.15
C VAL A 39 14.48 0.91 -4.35
N GLY A 40 13.25 0.82 -3.85
CA GLY A 40 12.64 1.87 -3.02
C GLY A 40 13.38 2.16 -1.70
N ALA A 41 14.11 1.19 -1.17
CA ALA A 41 14.92 1.36 0.05
C ALA A 41 16.31 1.96 -0.22
N LEU A 42 16.78 1.96 -1.46
CA LEU A 42 18.14 2.41 -1.80
C LEU A 42 18.44 3.85 -1.42
N PRO A 43 17.54 4.85 -1.61
CA PRO A 43 17.83 6.22 -1.21
C PRO A 43 18.21 6.37 0.26
N THR A 44 17.50 5.71 1.16
CA THR A 44 17.79 5.73 2.61
C THR A 44 19.13 5.03 2.90
N ILE A 45 19.34 3.85 2.31
CA ILE A 45 20.58 3.09 2.50
C ILE A 45 21.79 3.89 2.00
N LYS A 46 21.72 4.47 0.81
CA LYS A 46 22.81 5.28 0.23
C LYS A 46 23.11 6.53 1.05
N TYR A 47 22.08 7.21 1.54
CA TYR A 47 22.26 8.36 2.43
C TYR A 47 23.06 7.99 3.69
N LEU A 48 22.71 6.88 4.32
CA LEU A 48 23.41 6.40 5.50
C LEU A 48 24.86 5.99 5.19
N LEU A 49 25.10 5.34 4.05
CA LEU A 49 26.43 4.97 3.61
C LEU A 49 27.31 6.20 3.32
N ASP A 50 26.73 7.25 2.76
CA ASP A 50 27.44 8.52 2.48
C ASP A 50 27.87 9.23 3.77
N ASP A 51 27.19 8.95 4.89
CA ASP A 51 27.53 9.43 6.23
C ASP A 51 28.39 8.42 7.06
N ASP A 52 29.05 7.51 6.39
CA ASP A 52 29.92 6.49 7.00
C ASP A 52 29.25 5.61 8.07
N CYS A 53 27.92 5.47 7.99
CA CYS A 53 27.17 4.62 8.90
C CYS A 53 27.53 3.14 8.73
N LYS A 54 27.38 2.40 9.82
CA LYS A 54 27.31 0.94 9.82
C LYS A 54 25.85 0.57 9.71
N VAL A 55 25.44 0.07 8.54
CA VAL A 55 24.03 -0.14 8.19
C VAL A 55 23.62 -1.57 8.47
N ILE A 56 22.65 -1.73 9.36
CA ILE A 56 22.04 -3.03 9.72
C ILE A 56 20.61 -3.03 9.19
N LEU A 57 20.35 -3.88 8.20
CA LEU A 57 19.04 -4.00 7.56
C LEU A 57 18.24 -5.16 8.17
N CYS A 58 16.96 -4.97 8.35
CA CYS A 58 16.04 -6.05 8.72
C CYS A 58 14.73 -5.94 7.94
N SER A 59 14.14 -7.10 7.66
CA SER A 59 12.88 -7.22 6.94
C SER A 59 12.24 -8.57 7.19
N HIS A 60 10.97 -8.68 6.89
CA HIS A 60 10.29 -9.95 6.72
C HIS A 60 10.25 -10.36 5.25
N LEU A 61 10.01 -11.65 5.00
CA LEU A 61 9.70 -12.23 3.70
C LEU A 61 8.67 -13.33 3.90
N GLY A 62 7.51 -13.21 3.25
CA GLY A 62 6.45 -14.20 3.33
C GLY A 62 5.89 -14.43 4.74
N ARG A 63 5.40 -15.63 4.98
CA ARG A 63 4.76 -16.03 6.25
C ARG A 63 5.32 -17.35 6.78
N PRO A 64 6.54 -17.35 7.34
CA PRO A 64 7.18 -18.59 7.86
C PRO A 64 6.60 -19.06 9.20
N LYS A 65 5.65 -18.34 9.79
CA LYS A 65 4.94 -18.72 11.02
C LYS A 65 5.85 -18.90 12.26
N GLY A 66 6.84 -18.05 12.40
CA GLY A 66 7.74 -18.07 13.56
C GLY A 66 8.77 -19.21 13.53
N GLN A 67 9.01 -19.80 12.37
CA GLN A 67 9.95 -20.91 12.19
C GLN A 67 10.98 -20.59 11.11
N VAL A 68 12.21 -21.07 11.32
CA VAL A 68 13.26 -20.99 10.30
C VAL A 68 12.86 -21.86 9.11
N ASN A 69 12.77 -21.25 7.94
CA ASN A 69 12.45 -21.95 6.70
C ASN A 69 13.25 -21.31 5.57
N LYS A 70 14.11 -22.11 4.93
CA LYS A 70 14.99 -21.66 3.84
C LYS A 70 14.24 -21.05 2.65
N ASP A 71 12.98 -21.45 2.44
CA ASP A 71 12.15 -20.90 1.38
C ASP A 71 11.82 -19.42 1.58
N PHE A 72 11.93 -18.93 2.81
CA PHE A 72 11.71 -17.54 3.18
C PHE A 72 12.99 -16.82 3.63
N SER A 73 14.16 -17.38 3.31
CA SER A 73 15.45 -16.72 3.59
C SER A 73 15.59 -15.42 2.79
N LEU A 74 16.22 -14.43 3.39
CA LEU A 74 16.58 -13.16 2.73
C LEU A 74 17.85 -13.26 1.87
N GLU A 75 18.40 -14.46 1.65
CA GLU A 75 19.58 -14.65 0.81
C GLU A 75 19.43 -14.04 -0.60
N PRO A 76 18.32 -14.25 -1.33
CA PRO A 76 18.13 -13.60 -2.63
C PRO A 76 18.15 -12.07 -2.55
N VAL A 77 17.61 -11.50 -1.46
CA VAL A 77 17.60 -10.06 -1.22
C VAL A 77 19.02 -9.54 -0.98
N ALA A 78 19.83 -10.24 -0.18
CA ALA A 78 21.23 -9.87 0.05
C ALA A 78 22.03 -9.84 -1.25
N LYS A 79 21.83 -10.80 -2.14
CA LYS A 79 22.48 -10.85 -3.46
C LYS A 79 22.06 -9.68 -4.35
N GLU A 80 20.76 -9.38 -4.41
CA GLU A 80 20.24 -8.27 -5.21
C GLU A 80 20.71 -6.91 -4.67
N LEU A 81 20.70 -6.71 -3.36
CA LEU A 81 21.25 -5.51 -2.73
C LEU A 81 22.73 -5.33 -3.04
N SER A 82 23.52 -6.40 -2.93
CA SER A 82 24.98 -6.36 -3.25
C SER A 82 25.22 -5.92 -4.68
N LYS A 83 24.41 -6.43 -5.61
CA LYS A 83 24.47 -6.04 -7.03
C LYS A 83 24.09 -4.58 -7.24
N LEU A 84 22.97 -4.13 -6.65
CA LEU A 84 22.45 -2.77 -6.84
C LEU A 84 23.35 -1.70 -6.19
N LEU A 85 24.00 -2.04 -5.06
CA LEU A 85 24.87 -1.13 -4.34
C LEU A 85 26.32 -1.20 -4.81
N GLY A 86 26.70 -2.22 -5.60
CA GLY A 86 28.09 -2.44 -5.99
C GLY A 86 29.01 -2.71 -4.79
N LYS A 87 28.47 -3.28 -3.72
CA LYS A 87 29.12 -3.46 -2.43
C LYS A 87 28.59 -4.72 -1.75
N GLU A 88 29.45 -5.43 -1.03
CA GLU A 88 29.02 -6.64 -0.31
C GLU A 88 27.99 -6.31 0.78
N VAL A 89 26.86 -7.01 0.75
CA VAL A 89 25.88 -7.06 1.84
C VAL A 89 26.02 -8.42 2.50
N LYS A 90 26.49 -8.44 3.75
CA LYS A 90 26.66 -9.67 4.53
C LYS A 90 25.34 -10.10 5.11
N LEU A 91 24.90 -11.34 4.83
CA LEU A 91 23.73 -11.92 5.44
C LEU A 91 24.10 -12.63 6.74
N ALA A 92 23.48 -12.25 7.87
CA ALA A 92 23.57 -12.99 9.10
C ALA A 92 22.77 -14.31 8.99
N ASN A 93 23.18 -15.32 9.74
CA ASN A 93 22.47 -16.62 9.77
C ASN A 93 21.27 -16.64 10.73
N ASP A 94 21.11 -15.57 11.50
CA ASP A 94 20.05 -15.40 12.49
C ASP A 94 19.63 -13.92 12.59
N ILE A 95 18.73 -13.63 13.53
CA ILE A 95 18.19 -12.27 13.72
C ILE A 95 18.92 -11.56 14.86
N ILE A 96 19.00 -12.20 16.02
CA ILE A 96 19.57 -11.67 17.26
C ILE A 96 20.53 -12.65 17.94
N GLY A 97 20.91 -13.70 17.25
CA GLY A 97 21.77 -14.75 17.76
C GLY A 97 23.26 -14.43 17.60
N LYS A 98 24.08 -15.46 17.69
CA LYS A 98 25.55 -15.35 17.63
C LYS A 98 26.02 -14.72 16.34
N SER A 99 25.47 -15.14 15.18
CA SER A 99 25.88 -14.63 13.87
C SER A 99 25.62 -13.12 13.74
N ALA A 100 24.40 -12.67 14.05
CA ALA A 100 24.03 -11.25 14.01
C ALA A 100 24.91 -10.42 14.96
N LYS A 101 25.12 -10.88 16.18
CA LYS A 101 25.93 -10.19 17.18
C LYS A 101 27.40 -10.06 16.76
N GLU A 102 27.99 -11.12 16.23
CA GLU A 102 29.38 -11.10 15.76
C GLU A 102 29.56 -10.19 14.54
N LEU A 103 28.68 -10.32 13.53
CA LEU A 103 28.75 -9.50 12.32
C LEU A 103 28.56 -8.02 12.63
N THR A 104 27.60 -7.67 13.47
CA THR A 104 27.33 -6.26 13.80
C THR A 104 28.35 -5.66 14.73
N ALA A 105 28.95 -6.44 15.64
CA ALA A 105 30.02 -5.97 16.52
C ALA A 105 31.31 -5.63 15.76
N ASN A 106 31.59 -6.33 14.67
CA ASN A 106 32.82 -6.19 13.89
C ASN A 106 32.65 -5.28 12.65
N MET A 107 31.52 -4.60 12.49
CA MET A 107 31.30 -3.70 11.36
C MET A 107 32.23 -2.51 11.35
N LYS A 108 32.70 -2.18 10.15
CA LYS A 108 33.42 -0.95 9.84
C LYS A 108 32.49 0.08 9.19
N ASP A 109 32.90 1.33 9.20
CA ASP A 109 32.17 2.41 8.53
C ASP A 109 31.90 2.06 7.07
N GLY A 110 30.67 2.24 6.63
CA GLY A 110 30.22 1.95 5.28
C GLY A 110 29.93 0.48 4.99
N GLU A 111 30.04 -0.42 5.96
CA GLU A 111 29.61 -1.82 5.80
C GLU A 111 28.12 -1.99 6.02
N ILE A 112 27.58 -3.06 5.43
CA ILE A 112 26.15 -3.41 5.46
C ILE A 112 26.00 -4.86 5.91
N VAL A 113 25.14 -5.08 6.91
CA VAL A 113 24.70 -6.40 7.37
C VAL A 113 23.18 -6.47 7.18
N LEU A 114 22.71 -7.53 6.54
CA LEU A 114 21.29 -7.88 6.50
C LEU A 114 21.05 -9.00 7.50
N LEU A 115 20.13 -8.79 8.44
CA LEU A 115 19.68 -9.83 9.36
C LEU A 115 18.80 -10.84 8.61
N GLU A 116 18.71 -12.06 9.11
CA GLU A 116 17.79 -13.04 8.54
C GLU A 116 16.32 -12.65 8.84
N ASN A 117 15.39 -13.24 8.11
CA ASN A 117 13.96 -12.93 8.14
C ASN A 117 13.43 -12.81 9.57
N VAL A 118 13.00 -11.60 9.96
CA VAL A 118 12.54 -11.33 11.33
C VAL A 118 11.34 -12.19 11.75
N ARG A 119 10.55 -12.70 10.80
CA ARG A 119 9.43 -13.61 11.06
C ARG A 119 9.83 -15.08 11.27
N PHE A 120 11.12 -15.38 11.25
CA PHE A 120 11.60 -16.68 11.71
C PHE A 120 11.47 -16.84 13.23
N ASP A 121 11.23 -15.76 13.94
CA ASP A 121 10.97 -15.77 15.38
C ASP A 121 9.53 -15.30 15.64
N SER A 122 8.75 -16.12 16.36
CA SER A 122 7.35 -15.79 16.67
C SER A 122 7.17 -14.53 17.54
N ARG A 123 8.23 -14.11 18.24
CA ARG A 123 8.24 -12.92 19.07
C ARG A 123 8.18 -11.63 18.26
N GLU A 124 8.57 -11.67 16.97
CA GLU A 124 8.44 -10.53 16.06
C GLU A 124 6.98 -10.07 15.92
N GLU A 125 6.10 -10.97 15.49
CA GLU A 125 4.69 -10.64 15.28
C GLU A 125 3.93 -10.42 16.60
N ALA A 126 4.43 -10.99 17.70
CA ALA A 126 3.90 -10.76 19.05
C ALA A 126 4.32 -9.41 19.65
N ASN A 127 5.20 -8.66 18.98
CA ASN A 127 5.81 -7.44 19.52
C ASN A 127 6.42 -7.65 20.90
N ASP A 128 7.13 -8.76 21.08
CA ASP A 128 7.75 -9.14 22.34
C ASP A 128 8.82 -8.13 22.76
N ALA A 129 8.74 -7.65 24.00
CA ALA A 129 9.60 -6.59 24.50
C ALA A 129 11.08 -7.02 24.60
N GLU A 130 11.36 -8.24 25.04
CA GLU A 130 12.74 -8.74 25.13
C GLU A 130 13.36 -8.94 23.75
N PHE A 131 12.61 -9.48 22.80
CA PHE A 131 13.05 -9.59 21.42
C PHE A 131 13.35 -8.23 20.79
N ALA A 132 12.45 -7.26 20.98
CA ALA A 132 12.66 -5.89 20.52
C ALA A 132 13.90 -5.24 21.15
N LYS A 133 14.12 -5.45 22.44
CA LYS A 133 15.29 -4.96 23.17
C LYS A 133 16.60 -5.57 22.65
N GLU A 134 16.61 -6.87 22.41
CA GLU A 134 17.78 -7.54 21.84
C GLU A 134 18.06 -7.08 20.41
N LEU A 135 17.04 -6.91 19.60
CA LEU A 135 17.16 -6.36 18.24
C LEU A 135 17.73 -4.93 18.28
N ALA A 136 17.20 -4.10 19.17
CA ALA A 136 17.68 -2.72 19.38
C ALA A 136 19.12 -2.66 19.88
N SER A 137 19.58 -3.65 20.64
CA SER A 137 20.95 -3.71 21.18
C SER A 137 22.03 -3.79 20.10
N LEU A 138 21.67 -4.14 18.86
CA LEU A 138 22.59 -4.22 17.72
C LEU A 138 22.96 -2.84 17.18
N ALA A 139 22.22 -1.79 17.51
CA ALA A 139 22.37 -0.46 16.89
C ALA A 139 22.22 0.67 17.91
N GLU A 140 22.43 1.90 17.43
CA GLU A 140 22.35 3.15 18.19
C GLU A 140 21.14 4.00 17.77
N ILE A 141 20.67 3.82 16.54
CA ILE A 141 19.55 4.54 15.93
C ILE A 141 18.68 3.53 15.18
N TYR A 142 17.35 3.75 15.22
CA TYR A 142 16.38 3.01 14.43
C TYR A 142 15.76 3.90 13.36
N VAL A 143 15.74 3.39 12.13
CA VAL A 143 15.09 4.01 10.99
C VAL A 143 13.97 3.09 10.48
N ASN A 144 12.74 3.59 10.45
CA ASN A 144 11.64 2.86 9.81
C ASN A 144 11.46 3.37 8.38
N ASP A 145 11.73 2.50 7.43
CA ASP A 145 11.55 2.75 5.99
C ASP A 145 10.53 1.79 5.35
N ALA A 146 9.73 1.12 6.17
CA ALA A 146 8.78 0.10 5.79
C ALA A 146 7.33 0.54 6.01
N PHE A 147 6.85 1.48 5.20
CA PHE A 147 5.48 1.97 5.30
C PHE A 147 4.44 0.85 5.13
N GLY A 148 4.68 -0.11 4.24
CA GLY A 148 3.78 -1.23 3.98
C GLY A 148 3.48 -2.12 5.19
N THR A 149 4.32 -2.08 6.22
CA THR A 149 4.13 -2.82 7.48
C THR A 149 3.83 -1.92 8.68
N ALA A 150 3.74 -0.60 8.47
CA ALA A 150 3.60 0.37 9.56
C ALA A 150 2.27 0.28 10.32
N HIS A 151 1.26 -0.35 9.73
CA HIS A 151 -0.04 -0.61 10.37
C HIS A 151 -0.01 -1.73 11.42
N ARG A 152 1.10 -2.45 11.51
CA ARG A 152 1.28 -3.58 12.43
C ARG A 152 2.27 -3.22 13.54
N ALA A 153 1.87 -3.43 14.79
CA ALA A 153 2.74 -3.29 15.95
C ALA A 153 3.58 -4.57 16.14
N HIS A 154 4.61 -4.74 15.31
CA HIS A 154 5.58 -5.83 15.44
C HIS A 154 6.85 -5.33 16.12
N ALA A 155 7.70 -6.22 16.60
CA ALA A 155 8.93 -5.86 17.30
C ALA A 155 9.86 -4.99 16.42
N SER A 156 10.07 -5.36 15.15
CA SER A 156 10.94 -4.61 14.22
C SER A 156 10.30 -3.35 13.63
N THR A 157 8.98 -3.18 13.71
CA THR A 157 8.28 -2.02 13.14
C THR A 157 7.90 -0.97 14.19
N ALA A 158 7.70 -1.38 15.43
CA ALA A 158 7.28 -0.49 16.52
C ALA A 158 8.05 -0.73 17.82
N GLY A 159 8.21 -1.96 18.25
CA GLY A 159 8.80 -2.30 19.55
C GLY A 159 10.21 -1.76 19.77
N VAL A 160 11.06 -1.80 18.75
CA VAL A 160 12.46 -1.30 18.84
C VAL A 160 12.54 0.20 19.12
N ALA A 161 11.51 0.96 18.78
CA ALA A 161 11.44 2.41 19.05
C ALA A 161 11.36 2.74 20.53
N SER A 162 11.01 1.78 21.38
CA SER A 162 11.06 1.94 22.84
C SER A 162 12.49 1.96 23.41
N TYR A 163 13.48 1.53 22.63
CA TYR A 163 14.86 1.35 23.08
C TYR A 163 15.88 2.18 22.30
N LEU A 164 15.49 2.75 21.17
CA LEU A 164 16.35 3.54 20.29
C LEU A 164 15.65 4.81 19.84
N PRO A 165 16.39 5.91 19.60
CA PRO A 165 15.84 7.03 18.86
C PRO A 165 15.34 6.55 17.49
N ALA A 166 14.08 6.84 17.16
CA ALA A 166 13.39 6.31 15.99
C ALA A 166 13.01 7.44 15.03
N VAL A 167 13.42 7.34 13.79
CA VAL A 167 13.12 8.33 12.74
C VAL A 167 12.66 7.64 11.45
N ALA A 168 12.05 8.40 10.56
CA ALA A 168 11.60 7.91 9.26
C ALA A 168 12.74 7.87 8.23
N GLY A 169 12.78 6.83 7.42
CA GLY A 169 13.53 6.83 6.17
C GLY A 169 12.81 7.62 5.09
N PHE A 170 13.44 7.77 3.92
CA PHE A 170 12.90 8.58 2.82
C PHE A 170 11.67 7.98 2.18
N LEU A 171 11.54 6.65 2.12
CA LEU A 171 10.34 5.99 1.61
C LEU A 171 9.16 6.27 2.54
N MET A 172 9.37 6.13 3.85
CA MET A 172 8.36 6.45 4.87
C MET A 172 7.97 7.93 4.80
N GLU A 173 8.94 8.84 4.73
CA GLU A 173 8.71 10.29 4.60
C GLU A 173 7.85 10.62 3.39
N LYS A 174 8.17 10.03 2.24
CA LYS A 174 7.43 10.23 0.99
C LYS A 174 5.97 9.81 1.12
N GLU A 175 5.73 8.62 1.68
CA GLU A 175 4.36 8.13 1.93
C GLU A 175 3.58 9.05 2.88
N LEU A 176 4.20 9.46 4.00
CA LEU A 176 3.58 10.35 4.97
C LEU A 176 3.28 11.73 4.38
N ASN A 177 4.17 12.26 3.56
CA ASN A 177 3.96 13.56 2.92
C ASN A 177 2.81 13.50 1.90
N PHE A 178 2.81 12.51 0.99
CA PHE A 178 1.78 12.45 -0.03
C PHE A 178 0.41 12.07 0.53
N LEU A 179 0.32 11.01 1.34
CA LEU A 179 -0.95 10.59 1.93
C LEU A 179 -1.44 11.58 2.98
N GLY A 180 -0.55 12.03 3.88
CA GLY A 180 -0.91 12.95 4.95
C GLY A 180 -1.35 14.32 4.44
N THR A 181 -0.53 14.97 3.62
CA THR A 181 -0.84 16.29 3.07
C THR A 181 -2.09 16.26 2.21
N THR A 182 -2.25 15.22 1.39
CA THR A 182 -3.43 15.04 0.53
C THR A 182 -4.72 14.94 1.35
N LEU A 183 -4.67 14.29 2.51
CA LEU A 183 -5.86 14.14 3.37
C LEU A 183 -6.11 15.35 4.27
N GLU A 184 -5.06 15.96 4.78
CA GLU A 184 -5.16 17.05 5.77
C GLU A 184 -5.46 18.40 5.11
N ASN A 185 -4.88 18.67 3.95
CA ASN A 185 -4.98 19.96 3.29
C ASN A 185 -4.99 19.83 1.75
N PRO A 186 -6.00 19.15 1.18
CA PRO A 186 -6.08 18.95 -0.27
C PRO A 186 -6.41 20.24 -1.00
N GLU A 187 -5.83 20.43 -2.19
CA GLU A 187 -6.32 21.42 -3.13
C GLU A 187 -7.65 20.93 -3.72
N ARG A 188 -8.67 21.78 -3.72
CA ARG A 188 -10.03 21.39 -4.13
C ARG A 188 -10.35 21.83 -5.57
N PRO A 189 -11.20 21.11 -6.30
CA PRO A 189 -12.02 19.96 -5.87
C PRO A 189 -11.20 18.70 -5.57
N PHE A 190 -11.52 18.04 -4.44
CA PHE A 190 -10.91 16.80 -3.99
C PHE A 190 -11.84 15.63 -4.31
N VAL A 191 -11.37 14.73 -5.17
CA VAL A 191 -12.11 13.54 -5.62
C VAL A 191 -11.44 12.28 -5.10
N ALA A 192 -12.22 11.37 -4.54
CA ALA A 192 -11.78 10.02 -4.22
C ALA A 192 -12.45 9.02 -5.17
N ILE A 193 -11.66 8.04 -5.63
CA ILE A 193 -12.14 6.91 -6.42
C ILE A 193 -11.91 5.65 -5.58
N LEU A 194 -12.97 4.93 -5.27
CA LEU A 194 -12.91 3.67 -4.54
C LEU A 194 -13.46 2.53 -5.37
N GLY A 195 -12.66 1.51 -5.56
CA GLY A 195 -13.06 0.23 -6.12
C GLY A 195 -12.86 -0.90 -5.12
N GLY A 196 -13.26 -2.10 -5.51
CA GLY A 196 -13.13 -3.28 -4.68
C GLY A 196 -14.35 -4.17 -4.72
N LYS A 197 -14.27 -5.34 -4.07
CA LYS A 197 -15.35 -6.34 -4.13
C LYS A 197 -16.49 -6.04 -3.16
N LYS A 198 -16.17 -5.56 -1.95
CA LYS A 198 -17.11 -5.50 -0.83
C LYS A 198 -17.14 -4.14 -0.17
N VAL A 199 -18.35 -3.67 0.16
CA VAL A 199 -18.57 -2.45 0.95
C VAL A 199 -17.98 -2.61 2.36
N SER A 200 -18.14 -3.80 2.96
CA SER A 200 -17.62 -4.10 4.30
C SER A 200 -16.11 -3.94 4.42
N ASP A 201 -15.35 -4.21 3.35
CA ASP A 201 -13.90 -4.05 3.33
C ASP A 201 -13.47 -2.57 3.24
N LYS A 202 -14.36 -1.69 2.82
CA LYS A 202 -14.08 -0.28 2.52
C LYS A 202 -14.85 0.71 3.42
N ILE A 203 -15.66 0.23 4.35
CA ILE A 203 -16.53 1.11 5.16
C ILE A 203 -15.73 2.17 5.91
N GLY A 204 -14.62 1.80 6.54
CA GLY A 204 -13.79 2.75 7.28
C GLY A 204 -13.19 3.82 6.38
N VAL A 205 -12.79 3.45 5.17
CA VAL A 205 -12.28 4.39 4.16
C VAL A 205 -13.39 5.30 3.64
N ILE A 206 -14.55 4.74 3.32
CA ILE A 206 -15.72 5.52 2.86
C ILE A 206 -16.12 6.54 3.93
N ASP A 207 -16.29 6.11 5.17
CA ASP A 207 -16.63 7.01 6.28
C ASP A 207 -15.63 8.14 6.47
N SER A 208 -14.35 7.83 6.43
CA SER A 208 -13.28 8.82 6.58
C SER A 208 -13.27 9.81 5.40
N LEU A 209 -13.36 9.31 4.18
CA LEU A 209 -13.32 10.15 2.98
C LEU A 209 -14.56 11.03 2.82
N LEU A 210 -15.74 10.58 3.25
CA LEU A 210 -16.96 11.39 3.24
C LEU A 210 -16.85 12.66 4.09
N GLU A 211 -15.96 12.68 5.08
CA GLU A 211 -15.65 13.88 5.87
C GLU A 211 -14.71 14.86 5.16
N LYS A 212 -14.07 14.46 4.08
CA LYS A 212 -12.94 15.19 3.48
C LYS A 212 -13.12 15.58 2.01
N VAL A 213 -13.76 14.72 1.23
CA VAL A 213 -13.84 14.89 -0.24
C VAL A 213 -15.03 15.70 -0.69
N ASP A 214 -14.92 16.29 -1.87
CA ASP A 214 -16.04 16.93 -2.57
C ASP A 214 -16.86 15.91 -3.38
N THR A 215 -16.19 14.92 -3.95
CA THR A 215 -16.80 13.85 -4.75
C THR A 215 -16.19 12.51 -4.37
N LEU A 216 -17.03 11.49 -4.24
CA LEU A 216 -16.64 10.09 -4.05
C LEU A 216 -17.22 9.26 -5.20
N MET A 217 -16.33 8.65 -6.00
CA MET A 217 -16.68 7.75 -7.09
C MET A 217 -16.51 6.31 -6.65
N ILE A 218 -17.53 5.50 -6.87
CA ILE A 218 -17.56 4.08 -6.54
C ILE A 218 -17.46 3.25 -7.82
N GLY A 219 -16.75 2.14 -7.75
CA GLY A 219 -16.69 1.13 -8.79
C GLY A 219 -16.37 -0.25 -8.23
N GLY A 220 -16.16 -1.22 -9.11
CA GLY A 220 -15.92 -2.60 -8.71
C GLY A 220 -17.16 -3.30 -8.15
N GLY A 221 -16.95 -4.46 -7.56
CA GLY A 221 -18.02 -5.34 -7.06
C GLY A 221 -18.91 -4.71 -6.00
N MET A 222 -18.38 -3.78 -5.19
CA MET A 222 -19.17 -3.12 -4.15
C MET A 222 -20.31 -2.24 -4.71
N ALA A 223 -20.23 -1.80 -5.96
CA ALA A 223 -21.29 -1.02 -6.58
C ALA A 223 -22.62 -1.80 -6.63
N TYR A 224 -22.56 -3.10 -6.80
CA TYR A 224 -23.77 -3.95 -6.88
C TYR A 224 -24.52 -4.05 -5.54
N THR A 225 -23.81 -3.96 -4.43
CA THR A 225 -24.45 -3.84 -3.11
C THR A 225 -25.22 -2.53 -2.99
N PHE A 226 -24.68 -1.42 -3.50
CA PHE A 226 -25.41 -0.15 -3.58
C PHE A 226 -26.64 -0.25 -4.48
N PHE A 227 -26.53 -0.84 -5.67
CA PHE A 227 -27.66 -1.01 -6.57
C PHE A 227 -28.78 -1.87 -5.95
N LYS A 228 -28.41 -2.97 -5.31
CA LYS A 228 -29.37 -3.83 -4.60
C LYS A 228 -30.07 -3.09 -3.47
N SER A 229 -29.34 -2.27 -2.72
CA SER A 229 -29.90 -1.45 -1.65
C SER A 229 -30.94 -0.45 -2.15
N MET A 230 -30.86 -0.02 -3.40
CA MET A 230 -31.85 0.84 -4.06
C MET A 230 -33.03 0.08 -4.67
N GLY A 231 -33.04 -1.25 -4.54
CA GLY A 231 -34.13 -2.10 -5.02
C GLY A 231 -33.93 -2.66 -6.43
N TYR A 232 -32.75 -2.52 -7.05
CA TYR A 232 -32.48 -3.03 -8.38
C TYR A 232 -31.97 -4.47 -8.36
N ASN A 233 -32.28 -5.23 -9.41
CA ASN A 233 -31.72 -6.57 -9.62
C ASN A 233 -30.23 -6.46 -10.02
N VAL A 234 -29.39 -7.31 -9.44
CA VAL A 234 -27.96 -7.36 -9.74
C VAL A 234 -27.55 -8.71 -10.36
N GLY A 235 -28.52 -9.58 -10.70
CA GLY A 235 -28.24 -10.90 -11.24
C GLY A 235 -27.37 -11.73 -10.32
N ASN A 236 -26.33 -12.35 -10.89
CA ASN A 236 -25.34 -13.15 -10.14
C ASN A 236 -24.16 -12.31 -9.65
N SER A 237 -24.21 -10.98 -9.77
CA SER A 237 -23.12 -10.10 -9.34
C SER A 237 -22.81 -10.29 -7.86
N ILE A 238 -21.54 -10.11 -7.49
CA ILE A 238 -21.14 -10.09 -6.09
C ILE A 238 -21.95 -9.04 -5.33
N CYS A 239 -22.57 -9.44 -4.22
CA CYS A 239 -23.43 -8.57 -3.44
C CYS A 239 -23.47 -9.02 -1.98
N GLU A 240 -23.33 -8.08 -1.07
CA GLU A 240 -23.42 -8.33 0.37
C GLU A 240 -24.86 -8.04 0.84
N LEU A 241 -25.72 -9.06 0.83
CA LEU A 241 -27.13 -8.92 1.20
C LEU A 241 -27.35 -8.47 2.64
N ASP A 242 -26.43 -8.76 3.53
CA ASP A 242 -26.44 -8.32 4.94
C ASP A 242 -25.93 -6.89 5.14
N LYS A 243 -25.49 -6.19 4.08
CA LYS A 243 -24.93 -4.84 4.09
C LYS A 243 -25.76 -3.81 3.32
N LEU A 244 -26.99 -4.16 2.93
CA LEU A 244 -27.85 -3.23 2.18
C LEU A 244 -28.22 -1.98 2.98
N ASP A 245 -28.51 -2.14 4.27
CA ASP A 245 -28.81 -1.01 5.15
C ASP A 245 -27.56 -0.12 5.37
N LEU A 246 -26.39 -0.74 5.43
CA LEU A 246 -25.11 -0.02 5.48
C LEU A 246 -24.92 0.83 4.22
N ALA A 247 -25.12 0.26 3.03
CA ALA A 247 -25.01 0.99 1.77
C ALA A 247 -25.97 2.18 1.72
N LYS A 248 -27.22 2.01 2.16
CA LYS A 248 -28.18 3.12 2.27
C LYS A 248 -27.69 4.21 3.21
N SER A 249 -27.18 3.83 4.39
CA SER A 249 -26.69 4.81 5.38
C SER A 249 -25.49 5.60 4.87
N LEU A 250 -24.61 4.99 4.07
CA LEU A 250 -23.49 5.68 3.44
C LEU A 250 -23.95 6.69 2.37
N MET A 251 -24.96 6.36 1.58
CA MET A 251 -25.57 7.30 0.63
C MET A 251 -26.22 8.49 1.33
N GLU A 252 -26.92 8.25 2.43
CA GLU A 252 -27.53 9.29 3.26
C GLU A 252 -26.48 10.18 3.91
N LYS A 253 -25.41 9.59 4.43
CA LYS A 253 -24.28 10.32 4.99
C LYS A 253 -23.61 11.23 3.97
N ALA A 254 -23.36 10.72 2.76
CA ALA A 254 -22.82 11.52 1.67
C ALA A 254 -23.68 12.74 1.38
N LYS A 255 -24.99 12.57 1.29
CA LYS A 255 -25.97 13.64 1.07
C LYS A 255 -25.94 14.66 2.23
N ALA A 256 -25.94 14.18 3.47
CA ALA A 256 -25.89 15.06 4.65
C ALA A 256 -24.61 15.88 4.74
N LYS A 257 -23.48 15.32 4.28
CA LYS A 257 -22.17 16.00 4.22
C LYS A 257 -21.98 16.89 2.98
N GLY A 258 -22.92 16.91 2.06
CA GLY A 258 -22.79 17.65 0.80
C GLY A 258 -21.76 17.03 -0.15
N VAL A 259 -21.42 15.76 0.01
CA VAL A 259 -20.50 15.02 -0.87
C VAL A 259 -21.28 14.44 -2.04
N LYS A 260 -20.78 14.65 -3.25
CA LYS A 260 -21.32 14.04 -4.46
C LYS A 260 -20.88 12.58 -4.53
N LEU A 261 -21.77 11.66 -4.18
CA LEU A 261 -21.52 10.23 -4.33
C LEU A 261 -21.94 9.80 -5.74
N MET A 262 -20.98 9.31 -6.52
CA MET A 262 -21.19 8.85 -7.88
C MET A 262 -21.12 7.34 -7.94
N LEU A 263 -22.20 6.71 -8.38
CA LEU A 263 -22.27 5.29 -8.67
C LEU A 263 -22.25 5.07 -10.19
N PRO A 264 -21.82 3.89 -10.67
CA PRO A 264 -21.89 3.57 -12.08
C PRO A 264 -23.33 3.65 -12.60
N VAL A 265 -23.51 4.19 -13.80
CA VAL A 265 -24.81 4.28 -14.48
C VAL A 265 -25.03 3.11 -15.44
N ASP A 266 -23.94 2.46 -15.85
CA ASP A 266 -23.92 1.24 -16.66
C ASP A 266 -22.83 0.30 -16.19
N THR A 267 -22.96 -0.96 -16.58
CA THR A 267 -22.02 -2.01 -16.18
C THR A 267 -21.83 -3.01 -17.33
N LYS A 268 -20.60 -3.48 -17.48
CA LYS A 268 -20.30 -4.59 -18.38
C LYS A 268 -20.48 -5.89 -17.63
N VAL A 269 -21.42 -6.69 -18.09
CA VAL A 269 -21.81 -7.96 -17.49
C VAL A 269 -21.32 -9.13 -18.34
N GLY A 270 -20.99 -10.24 -17.69
CA GLY A 270 -20.61 -11.50 -18.32
C GLY A 270 -21.46 -12.65 -17.80
N LYS A 271 -21.50 -13.75 -18.53
CA LYS A 271 -22.23 -14.96 -18.14
C LYS A 271 -21.49 -15.81 -17.13
N GLU A 272 -20.16 -15.82 -17.22
CA GLU A 272 -19.31 -16.66 -16.41
C GLU A 272 -18.04 -15.88 -15.99
N PHE A 273 -17.46 -16.26 -14.88
CA PHE A 273 -16.19 -15.71 -14.41
C PHE A 273 -15.01 -16.32 -15.20
N LYS A 274 -14.81 -15.84 -16.42
CA LYS A 274 -13.69 -16.23 -17.30
C LYS A 274 -13.37 -15.15 -18.32
N GLU A 275 -12.13 -15.15 -18.81
CA GLU A 275 -11.59 -14.17 -19.75
C GLU A 275 -12.46 -13.99 -21.01
N ASP A 276 -12.87 -15.08 -21.60
CA ASP A 276 -13.58 -15.14 -22.91
C ASP A 276 -15.09 -15.29 -22.79
N THR A 277 -15.67 -14.99 -21.62
CA THR A 277 -17.11 -15.09 -21.42
C THR A 277 -17.87 -14.15 -22.36
N GLU A 278 -19.09 -14.58 -22.77
CA GLU A 278 -20.02 -13.67 -23.44
C GLU A 278 -20.31 -12.47 -22.54
N SER A 279 -20.20 -11.26 -23.09
CA SER A 279 -20.38 -10.02 -22.34
C SER A 279 -21.24 -9.02 -23.09
N LYS A 280 -21.88 -8.12 -22.35
CA LYS A 280 -22.60 -6.96 -22.87
C LYS A 280 -22.60 -5.83 -21.85
N THR A 281 -22.87 -4.62 -22.29
CA THR A 281 -23.06 -3.48 -21.40
C THR A 281 -24.54 -3.21 -21.22
N VAL A 282 -24.97 -3.04 -19.97
CA VAL A 282 -26.37 -2.76 -19.61
C VAL A 282 -26.41 -1.60 -18.62
N LYS A 283 -27.57 -0.95 -18.50
CA LYS A 283 -27.80 0.02 -17.43
C LYS A 283 -27.78 -0.68 -16.07
N TYR A 284 -27.35 0.02 -15.03
CA TYR A 284 -27.35 -0.54 -13.67
C TYR A 284 -28.73 -1.00 -13.19
N THR A 285 -29.82 -0.44 -13.75
CA THR A 285 -31.19 -0.79 -13.47
C THR A 285 -31.68 -2.03 -14.24
N GLU A 286 -30.90 -2.56 -15.17
CA GLU A 286 -31.30 -3.58 -16.14
C GLU A 286 -30.36 -4.79 -16.17
N ILE A 287 -29.68 -5.10 -15.06
CA ILE A 287 -28.81 -6.29 -14.97
C ILE A 287 -29.69 -7.54 -14.99
N PRO A 288 -29.56 -8.41 -16.03
CA PRO A 288 -30.45 -9.58 -16.15
C PRO A 288 -30.04 -10.70 -15.19
N ASP A 289 -31.01 -11.55 -14.85
CA ASP A 289 -30.73 -12.80 -14.13
C ASP A 289 -29.77 -13.67 -14.93
N GLY A 290 -28.87 -14.35 -14.21
CA GLY A 290 -27.84 -15.21 -14.80
C GLY A 290 -26.64 -14.47 -15.35
N TRP A 291 -26.61 -13.14 -15.26
CA TRP A 291 -25.47 -12.31 -15.62
C TRP A 291 -24.82 -11.69 -14.38
N GLU A 292 -23.55 -11.44 -14.49
CA GLU A 292 -22.71 -10.95 -13.40
C GLU A 292 -21.91 -9.72 -13.86
N GLY A 293 -21.94 -8.65 -13.08
CA GLY A 293 -21.20 -7.42 -13.39
C GLY A 293 -19.71 -7.55 -13.12
N PHE A 294 -18.89 -7.11 -14.08
CA PHE A 294 -17.43 -7.22 -14.00
C PHE A 294 -16.67 -5.91 -14.25
N ASP A 295 -17.30 -4.90 -14.82
CA ASP A 295 -16.65 -3.61 -15.08
C ASP A 295 -17.68 -2.50 -15.19
N ILE A 296 -17.23 -1.26 -15.08
CA ILE A 296 -18.03 -0.09 -15.41
C ILE A 296 -18.18 0.03 -16.94
N GLY A 297 -19.31 0.58 -17.39
CA GLY A 297 -19.56 0.78 -18.81
C GLY A 297 -19.05 2.12 -19.35
N ALA A 298 -19.23 2.32 -20.65
CA ALA A 298 -18.76 3.50 -21.36
C ALA A 298 -19.39 4.82 -20.88
N GLU A 299 -20.67 4.81 -20.52
CA GLU A 299 -21.35 6.00 -20.00
C GLU A 299 -20.80 6.39 -18.63
N THR A 300 -20.52 5.41 -17.77
CA THR A 300 -19.86 5.64 -16.47
C THR A 300 -18.46 6.21 -16.65
N ILE A 301 -17.66 5.62 -17.54
CA ILE A 301 -16.32 6.12 -17.85
C ILE A 301 -16.36 7.59 -18.21
N LYS A 302 -17.24 7.97 -19.15
CA LYS A 302 -17.38 9.35 -19.57
C LYS A 302 -17.83 10.26 -18.42
N MET A 303 -18.80 9.85 -17.65
CA MET A 303 -19.33 10.62 -16.52
C MET A 303 -18.23 10.85 -15.46
N TYR A 304 -17.41 9.84 -15.17
CA TYR A 304 -16.31 9.94 -14.23
C TYR A 304 -15.19 10.83 -14.78
N GLN A 305 -14.84 10.71 -16.05
CA GLN A 305 -13.86 11.58 -16.70
C GLN A 305 -14.29 13.03 -16.67
N ASP A 306 -15.56 13.33 -16.96
CA ASP A 306 -16.10 14.68 -16.92
C ASP A 306 -15.98 15.31 -15.53
N GLU A 307 -16.22 14.56 -14.48
CA GLU A 307 -16.05 15.01 -13.10
C GLU A 307 -14.57 15.18 -12.73
N LEU A 308 -13.72 14.23 -13.12
CA LEU A 308 -12.28 14.27 -12.88
C LEU A 308 -11.59 15.43 -13.58
N SER A 309 -12.13 15.91 -14.70
CA SER A 309 -11.57 17.08 -15.41
C SER A 309 -11.55 18.37 -14.57
N LYS A 310 -12.37 18.43 -13.53
CA LYS A 310 -12.47 19.57 -12.61
C LYS A 310 -11.61 19.41 -11.37
N ALA A 311 -11.08 18.21 -11.11
CA ALA A 311 -10.36 17.89 -9.88
C ALA A 311 -9.00 18.59 -9.81
N LYS A 312 -8.58 18.92 -8.58
CA LYS A 312 -7.22 19.38 -8.27
C LYS A 312 -6.45 18.34 -7.45
N THR A 313 -7.17 17.50 -6.72
CA THR A 313 -6.60 16.38 -5.96
C THR A 313 -7.45 15.15 -6.20
N VAL A 314 -6.81 14.03 -6.52
CA VAL A 314 -7.45 12.74 -6.70
C VAL A 314 -6.72 11.69 -5.86
N ILE A 315 -7.50 10.96 -5.07
CA ILE A 315 -7.05 9.74 -4.39
C ILE A 315 -7.79 8.56 -5.02
N TRP A 316 -7.07 7.50 -5.37
CA TRP A 316 -7.65 6.29 -5.94
C TRP A 316 -7.19 5.04 -5.21
N ASN A 317 -8.14 4.24 -4.74
CA ASN A 317 -7.89 2.96 -4.08
C ASN A 317 -8.86 1.88 -4.57
N GLY A 318 -8.35 0.87 -5.24
CA GLY A 318 -9.08 -0.27 -5.75
C GLY A 318 -9.52 -0.15 -7.22
N PRO A 319 -9.45 -1.23 -8.00
CA PRO A 319 -9.84 -1.24 -9.40
C PRO A 319 -11.35 -1.09 -9.56
N LEU A 320 -11.77 -0.58 -10.72
CA LEU A 320 -13.18 -0.32 -11.03
C LEU A 320 -13.88 -1.52 -11.68
N GLY A 321 -13.13 -2.57 -11.96
CA GLY A 321 -13.60 -3.80 -12.57
C GLY A 321 -12.61 -4.94 -12.36
N LEU A 322 -12.90 -6.07 -13.00
CA LEU A 322 -12.07 -7.28 -13.00
C LEU A 322 -10.92 -7.09 -13.98
N PHE A 323 -9.95 -6.24 -13.61
CA PHE A 323 -8.88 -5.77 -14.49
C PHE A 323 -7.87 -6.86 -14.89
N GLU A 324 -7.89 -8.00 -14.21
CA GLU A 324 -7.10 -9.17 -14.55
C GLU A 324 -7.48 -9.76 -15.91
N PHE A 325 -8.73 -9.58 -16.31
CA PHE A 325 -9.25 -9.98 -17.63
C PHE A 325 -9.33 -8.77 -18.55
N ASP A 326 -8.68 -8.85 -19.71
CA ASP A 326 -8.53 -7.69 -20.61
C ASP A 326 -9.89 -7.09 -21.02
N GLN A 327 -10.90 -7.91 -21.27
CA GLN A 327 -12.22 -7.40 -21.64
C GLN A 327 -12.95 -6.65 -20.49
N PHE A 328 -12.55 -6.87 -19.24
CA PHE A 328 -13.12 -6.23 -18.05
C PHE A 328 -12.16 -5.25 -17.38
N ALA A 329 -11.03 -4.97 -18.03
CA ALA A 329 -10.06 -3.96 -17.62
C ALA A 329 -10.31 -2.58 -18.25
N ILE A 330 -11.25 -2.47 -19.18
CA ILE A 330 -11.48 -1.27 -19.99
C ILE A 330 -11.77 -0.05 -19.12
N GLY A 331 -12.64 -0.21 -18.11
CA GLY A 331 -13.00 0.89 -17.21
C GLY A 331 -11.84 1.37 -16.37
N THR A 332 -11.13 0.45 -15.72
CA THR A 332 -9.95 0.77 -14.91
C THR A 332 -8.86 1.43 -15.75
N ASN A 333 -8.57 0.87 -16.92
CA ASN A 333 -7.56 1.40 -17.83
C ASN A 333 -7.92 2.80 -18.34
N ALA A 334 -9.17 3.01 -18.75
CA ALA A 334 -9.63 4.31 -19.26
C ALA A 334 -9.51 5.41 -18.21
N ILE A 335 -9.86 5.14 -16.96
CA ILE A 335 -9.72 6.10 -15.87
C ILE A 335 -8.25 6.34 -15.53
N ALA A 336 -7.42 5.29 -15.51
CA ALA A 336 -5.98 5.42 -15.27
C ALA A 336 -5.30 6.29 -16.33
N GLU A 337 -5.55 6.01 -17.60
CA GLU A 337 -5.00 6.80 -18.71
C GLU A 337 -5.46 8.25 -18.68
N TYR A 338 -6.75 8.48 -18.39
CA TYR A 338 -7.31 9.82 -18.26
C TYR A 338 -6.63 10.61 -17.14
N LEU A 339 -6.51 10.03 -15.95
CA LEU A 339 -5.83 10.66 -14.81
C LEU A 339 -4.36 10.95 -15.11
N GLY A 340 -3.67 10.03 -15.75
CA GLY A 340 -2.27 10.20 -16.11
C GLY A 340 -2.02 11.32 -17.11
N ASN A 341 -3.03 11.75 -17.84
CA ASN A 341 -2.95 12.84 -18.83
C ASN A 341 -3.51 14.18 -18.32
N LEU A 342 -4.05 14.22 -17.09
CA LEU A 342 -4.47 15.47 -16.47
C LEU A 342 -3.25 16.30 -16.05
N GLU A 343 -3.31 17.61 -16.31
CA GLU A 343 -2.29 18.55 -15.89
C GLU A 343 -2.71 19.27 -14.60
N ASP A 344 -1.74 19.67 -13.79
CA ASP A 344 -1.96 20.43 -12.54
C ASP A 344 -2.91 19.74 -11.55
N VAL A 345 -2.84 18.43 -11.46
CA VAL A 345 -3.63 17.61 -10.54
C VAL A 345 -2.70 16.73 -9.69
N THR A 346 -2.88 16.77 -8.38
CA THR A 346 -2.22 15.83 -7.48
C THR A 346 -2.95 14.50 -7.53
N THR A 347 -2.28 13.44 -7.99
CA THR A 347 -2.82 12.11 -8.12
C THR A 347 -2.08 11.15 -7.19
N VAL A 348 -2.81 10.58 -6.23
CA VAL A 348 -2.27 9.61 -5.27
C VAL A 348 -3.01 8.28 -5.42
N ILE A 349 -2.25 7.24 -5.72
CA ILE A 349 -2.78 5.90 -5.93
C ILE A 349 -2.44 5.04 -4.72
N GLY A 350 -3.45 4.45 -4.09
CA GLY A 350 -3.29 3.51 -3.00
C GLY A 350 -3.80 2.12 -3.36
N GLY A 351 -3.25 1.11 -2.68
CA GLY A 351 -3.66 -0.29 -2.88
C GLY A 351 -2.91 -1.02 -3.97
N GLY A 352 -2.57 -2.28 -3.68
CA GLY A 352 -1.74 -3.10 -4.58
C GLY A 352 -2.37 -3.36 -5.94
N TYR A 353 -3.68 -3.56 -5.99
CA TYR A 353 -4.39 -3.82 -7.26
C TYR A 353 -4.45 -2.59 -8.18
N SER A 354 -4.67 -1.40 -7.61
CA SER A 354 -4.65 -0.16 -8.41
C SER A 354 -3.26 0.13 -8.96
N ALA A 355 -2.23 -0.04 -8.14
CA ALA A 355 -0.85 0.08 -8.56
C ALA A 355 -0.51 -0.93 -9.66
N ALA A 356 -0.89 -2.19 -9.50
CA ALA A 356 -0.67 -3.24 -10.51
C ALA A 356 -1.34 -2.93 -11.84
N ALA A 357 -2.57 -2.41 -11.82
CA ALA A 357 -3.27 -2.00 -13.05
C ALA A 357 -2.52 -0.87 -13.78
N ILE A 358 -2.04 0.13 -13.07
CA ILE A 358 -1.27 1.25 -13.61
C ILE A 358 0.06 0.80 -14.18
N GLU A 359 0.74 -0.11 -13.50
CA GLU A 359 2.01 -0.68 -13.96
C GLU A 359 1.86 -1.54 -15.21
N LYS A 360 0.79 -2.34 -15.29
CA LYS A 360 0.45 -3.10 -16.50
C LYS A 360 0.33 -2.18 -17.72
N LEU A 361 -0.13 -0.94 -17.53
CA LEU A 361 -0.22 0.08 -18.58
C LEU A 361 1.10 0.81 -18.85
N GLY A 362 2.11 0.67 -17.99
CA GLY A 362 3.39 1.37 -18.12
C GLY A 362 3.34 2.89 -17.95
N ILE A 363 2.36 3.39 -17.21
CA ILE A 363 2.11 4.83 -17.04
C ILE A 363 2.33 5.34 -15.60
N GLY A 364 3.01 4.57 -14.77
CA GLY A 364 3.21 4.92 -13.34
C GLY A 364 3.90 6.26 -13.11
N ASP A 365 4.79 6.66 -14.01
CA ASP A 365 5.51 7.94 -13.97
C ASP A 365 4.62 9.18 -14.18
N LYS A 366 3.41 8.99 -14.68
CA LYS A 366 2.42 10.07 -14.87
C LYS A 366 1.66 10.46 -13.61
N PHE A 367 1.78 9.70 -12.54
CA PHE A 367 1.10 9.93 -11.27
C PHE A 367 2.02 10.62 -10.26
N THR A 368 1.45 11.49 -9.42
CA THR A 368 2.21 12.20 -8.40
C THR A 368 2.82 11.23 -7.40
N HIS A 369 2.06 10.25 -6.95
CA HIS A 369 2.53 9.21 -6.03
C HIS A 369 1.73 7.92 -6.17
N ILE A 370 2.45 6.80 -6.27
CA ILE A 370 1.87 5.46 -6.17
C ILE A 370 2.37 4.86 -4.87
N SER A 371 1.44 4.67 -3.92
CA SER A 371 1.77 4.10 -2.62
C SER A 371 2.08 2.61 -2.73
N THR A 372 3.17 2.21 -2.13
CA THR A 372 3.55 0.79 -1.97
C THR A 372 2.98 0.18 -0.69
N GLY A 373 2.21 0.97 0.08
CA GLY A 373 1.81 0.65 1.44
C GLY A 373 0.71 -0.41 1.57
N GLY A 374 0.00 -0.75 0.50
CA GLY A 374 -1.05 -1.79 0.56
C GLY A 374 -2.06 -1.56 1.69
N GLY A 375 -2.09 -2.49 2.65
CA GLY A 375 -2.97 -2.40 3.82
C GLY A 375 -2.70 -1.20 4.72
N ALA A 376 -1.44 -0.78 4.85
CA ALA A 376 -1.08 0.40 5.63
C ALA A 376 -1.66 1.69 5.00
N SER A 377 -1.61 1.80 3.67
CA SER A 377 -2.24 2.93 2.97
C SER A 377 -3.74 2.97 3.21
N LEU A 378 -4.39 1.81 3.17
CA LEU A 378 -5.82 1.70 3.42
C LEU A 378 -6.17 2.16 4.85
N GLU A 379 -5.47 1.66 5.86
CA GLU A 379 -5.69 2.04 7.25
C GLU A 379 -5.38 3.52 7.50
N PHE A 380 -4.39 4.07 6.81
CA PHE A 380 -4.11 5.50 6.85
C PHE A 380 -5.28 6.32 6.29
N LEU A 381 -5.86 5.89 5.16
CA LEU A 381 -7.05 6.51 4.57
C LEU A 381 -8.29 6.39 5.47
N GLU A 382 -8.37 5.37 6.31
CA GLU A 382 -9.39 5.21 7.34
C GLU A 382 -9.22 6.18 8.52
N GLY A 383 -8.13 6.94 8.56
CA GLY A 383 -7.79 7.83 9.68
C GLY A 383 -7.21 7.12 10.89
N LYS A 384 -6.82 5.86 10.75
CA LYS A 384 -6.20 5.10 11.83
C LYS A 384 -4.77 5.55 12.07
N LYS A 385 -4.37 5.53 13.34
CA LYS A 385 -2.97 5.70 13.73
C LYS A 385 -2.19 4.43 13.42
N LEU A 386 -1.08 4.58 12.72
CA LEU A 386 -0.22 3.46 12.36
C LEU A 386 0.89 3.29 13.41
N PRO A 387 1.00 2.13 14.07
CA PRO A 387 2.01 1.93 15.13
C PRO A 387 3.44 2.20 14.67
N GLY A 388 3.79 1.80 13.44
CA GLY A 388 5.12 2.03 12.87
C GLY A 388 5.41 3.49 12.50
N VAL A 389 4.42 4.36 12.55
CA VAL A 389 4.54 5.81 12.37
C VAL A 389 4.49 6.52 13.72
N GLU A 390 3.52 6.15 14.57
CA GLU A 390 3.34 6.78 15.89
C GLU A 390 4.57 6.63 16.78
N CYS A 391 5.33 5.55 16.63
CA CYS A 391 6.57 5.31 17.40
C CYS A 391 7.75 6.21 17.00
N LEU A 392 7.65 6.93 15.89
CA LEU A 392 8.71 7.82 15.42
C LEU A 392 8.69 9.17 16.16
N LEU A 393 9.85 9.76 16.33
CA LEU A 393 10.01 11.07 16.96
C LEU A 393 9.33 12.17 16.13
N ASP A 394 8.65 13.07 16.81
CA ASP A 394 8.10 14.29 16.22
C ASP A 394 9.18 15.35 16.00
N LYS A 395 9.02 16.20 14.98
CA LYS A 395 9.86 17.40 14.74
C LYS A 395 9.63 18.47 15.79
#